data_ec79a8d0c8b77e930ce54d38635ffc75
#
_entry.id   ec79a8d0c8b77e930ce54d38635ffc75
#
_cell.length_a   1.000
_cell.length_b   1.000
_cell.length_c   1.000
_cell.angle_alpha   90.00
_cell.angle_beta   90.00
_cell.angle_gamma   90.00
#
_symmetry.space_group_name_H-M   'P 1'
#
loop_
_entity.id
_entity.type
_entity.pdbx_description
1 polymer ?
#
loop_
_entity_poly.entity_id
_entity_poly.type
_entity_poly.pdbx_seq_one_letter_code
_entity_poly.pdbx_strand_id
1 'polypeptide(L)'
;MDGKNNDLITEYQNINNMKKLLTVLFFLGLSITSFSQNLTLKKTLLDQIRSTHHGKNWFVSIDVALQGVTAEQANWHDNSGNHSIGQLTSHLVFWNERILRGFRNETPEKFSGNNEESFTKFEKESWEKTLKKLSDIMLGLEAEIEKADDEKLVKIAETVANTATHNAYHTGQIIFARKLQGSWNPENGVK
;
A
#
# COMPACT_ATOMS: atom_id res chain seq x y z
N MET A 1 -26.70 66.45 -18.77
CA MET A 1 -25.63 65.92 -17.84
C MET A 1 -25.88 64.47 -17.39
N ASP A 2 -27.06 63.91 -17.59
CA ASP A 2 -27.44 62.60 -17.06
C ASP A 2 -26.86 61.37 -17.80
N GLY A 3 -26.54 61.48 -19.09
CA GLY A 3 -26.07 60.30 -19.85
C GLY A 3 -24.69 59.77 -19.39
N LYS A 4 -23.74 60.65 -19.10
CA LYS A 4 -22.39 60.25 -18.65
C LYS A 4 -22.34 59.56 -17.30
N ASN A 5 -23.25 59.87 -16.38
CA ASN A 5 -23.32 59.21 -15.07
C ASN A 5 -23.86 57.77 -15.16
N ASN A 6 -24.83 57.55 -16.06
CA ASN A 6 -25.36 56.17 -16.26
C ASN A 6 -24.33 55.27 -16.91
N ASP A 7 -23.54 55.76 -17.85
CA ASP A 7 -22.46 54.98 -18.48
C ASP A 7 -21.40 54.55 -17.46
N LEU A 8 -20.98 55.42 -16.56
CA LEU A 8 -20.00 55.15 -15.51
C LEU A 8 -20.52 54.11 -14.48
N ILE A 9 -21.78 54.18 -14.13
CA ILE A 9 -22.44 53.23 -13.22
C ILE A 9 -22.49 51.85 -13.88
N THR A 10 -22.86 51.78 -15.15
CA THR A 10 -22.92 50.53 -15.91
C THR A 10 -21.53 49.88 -16.06
N GLU A 11 -20.53 50.66 -16.36
CA GLU A 11 -19.14 50.21 -16.46
C GLU A 11 -18.61 49.66 -15.11
N TYR A 12 -18.86 50.38 -14.01
CA TYR A 12 -18.50 49.92 -12.67
C TYR A 12 -19.19 48.62 -12.27
N GLN A 13 -20.48 48.46 -12.59
CA GLN A 13 -21.22 47.22 -12.37
C GLN A 13 -20.64 46.06 -13.19
N ASN A 14 -20.29 46.29 -14.44
CA ASN A 14 -19.71 45.30 -15.31
C ASN A 14 -18.34 44.82 -14.78
N ILE A 15 -17.49 45.76 -14.31
CA ILE A 15 -16.18 45.44 -13.71
C ILE A 15 -16.37 44.62 -12.44
N ASN A 16 -17.34 44.92 -11.58
CA ASN A 16 -17.62 44.16 -10.37
C ASN A 16 -18.15 42.76 -10.66
N ASN A 17 -19.00 42.61 -11.66
CA ASN A 17 -19.51 41.30 -12.08
C ASN A 17 -18.41 40.45 -12.69
N MET A 18 -17.51 41.03 -13.48
CA MET A 18 -16.34 40.35 -14.03
C MET A 18 -15.37 39.89 -12.92
N LYS A 19 -15.11 40.75 -11.90
CA LYS A 19 -14.30 40.35 -10.73
C LYS A 19 -14.91 39.19 -9.97
N LYS A 20 -16.22 39.21 -9.72
CA LYS A 20 -16.95 38.10 -9.08
C LYS A 20 -16.85 36.82 -9.89
N LEU A 21 -17.03 36.89 -11.21
CA LEU A 21 -16.88 35.71 -12.10
C LEU A 21 -15.46 35.13 -12.06
N LEU A 22 -14.44 35.98 -12.14
CA LEU A 22 -13.03 35.56 -12.05
C LEU A 22 -12.73 34.91 -10.70
N THR A 23 -13.28 35.43 -9.60
CA THR A 23 -13.12 34.85 -8.28
C THR A 23 -13.75 33.44 -8.21
N VAL A 24 -14.98 33.29 -8.73
CA VAL A 24 -15.67 31.98 -8.78
C VAL A 24 -14.86 30.97 -9.63
N LEU A 25 -14.39 31.38 -10.80
CA LEU A 25 -13.57 30.52 -11.68
C LEU A 25 -12.23 30.11 -11.01
N PHE A 26 -11.61 31.01 -10.27
CA PHE A 26 -10.39 30.73 -9.51
C PHE A 26 -10.62 29.68 -8.43
N PHE A 27 -11.68 29.78 -7.63
CA PHE A 27 -12.02 28.77 -6.62
C PHE A 27 -12.45 27.43 -7.23
N LEU A 28 -13.17 27.42 -8.35
CA LEU A 28 -13.50 26.22 -9.10
C LEU A 28 -12.22 25.53 -9.63
N GLY A 29 -11.28 26.29 -10.17
CA GLY A 29 -9.99 25.75 -10.65
C GLY A 29 -9.20 25.07 -9.53
N LEU A 30 -9.13 25.69 -8.33
CA LEU A 30 -8.44 25.10 -7.16
C LEU A 30 -9.10 23.79 -6.70
N SER A 31 -10.43 23.71 -6.73
CA SER A 31 -11.15 22.49 -6.34
C SER A 31 -10.88 21.33 -7.29
N ILE A 32 -10.81 21.58 -8.60
CA ILE A 32 -10.55 20.55 -9.62
C ILE A 32 -9.11 20.00 -9.49
N THR A 33 -8.13 20.87 -9.24
CA THR A 33 -6.72 20.41 -9.09
C THR A 33 -6.54 19.55 -7.85
N SER A 34 -7.14 19.89 -6.71
CA SER A 34 -7.10 19.10 -5.49
C SER A 34 -7.71 17.72 -5.69
N PHE A 35 -8.86 17.62 -6.33
CA PHE A 35 -9.53 16.35 -6.62
C PHE A 35 -8.67 15.44 -7.53
N SER A 36 -8.05 16.00 -8.56
CA SER A 36 -7.17 15.26 -9.47
C SER A 36 -5.93 14.71 -8.76
N GLN A 37 -5.32 15.48 -7.85
CA GLN A 37 -4.15 15.05 -7.09
C GLN A 37 -4.47 13.88 -6.16
N ASN A 38 -5.62 13.89 -5.49
CA ASN A 38 -6.02 12.86 -4.56
C ASN A 38 -6.40 11.54 -5.26
N LEU A 39 -7.02 11.61 -6.45
CA LEU A 39 -7.23 10.43 -7.29
C LEU A 39 -5.90 9.78 -7.70
N THR A 40 -4.90 10.59 -8.03
CA THR A 40 -3.56 10.10 -8.37
C THR A 40 -2.88 9.47 -7.17
N LEU A 41 -2.98 10.07 -5.96
CA LEU A 41 -2.43 9.52 -4.72
C LEU A 41 -3.05 8.16 -4.40
N LYS A 42 -4.38 8.07 -4.35
CA LYS A 42 -5.10 6.81 -4.10
C LYS A 42 -4.65 5.71 -5.06
N LYS A 43 -4.65 6.01 -6.36
CA LYS A 43 -4.21 5.05 -7.38
C LYS A 43 -2.77 4.61 -7.13
N THR A 44 -1.85 5.52 -6.85
CA THR A 44 -0.45 5.21 -6.60
C THR A 44 -0.31 4.28 -5.38
N LEU A 45 -0.98 4.57 -4.28
CA LEU A 45 -0.91 3.77 -3.06
C LEU A 45 -1.49 2.36 -3.28
N LEU A 46 -2.61 2.25 -3.99
CA LEU A 46 -3.20 0.96 -4.37
C LEU A 46 -2.26 0.16 -5.27
N ASP A 47 -1.69 0.79 -6.30
CA ASP A 47 -0.76 0.14 -7.21
C ASP A 47 0.48 -0.37 -6.47
N GLN A 48 0.98 0.36 -5.46
CA GLN A 48 2.10 -0.07 -4.62
C GLN A 48 1.76 -1.34 -3.83
N ILE A 49 0.65 -1.36 -3.10
CA ILE A 49 0.25 -2.55 -2.32
C ILE A 49 -0.09 -3.72 -3.24
N ARG A 50 -0.88 -3.52 -4.30
CA ARG A 50 -1.26 -4.56 -5.26
C ARG A 50 -0.06 -5.19 -5.95
N SER A 51 0.94 -4.39 -6.31
CA SER A 51 2.15 -4.91 -6.94
C SER A 51 2.97 -5.81 -6.02
N THR A 52 2.97 -5.57 -4.71
CA THR A 52 3.64 -6.45 -3.75
C THR A 52 2.82 -7.69 -3.43
N HIS A 53 1.49 -7.67 -3.55
CA HIS A 53 0.59 -8.75 -3.21
C HIS A 53 0.40 -9.73 -4.39
N HIS A 54 -0.29 -9.32 -5.44
CA HIS A 54 -0.70 -10.19 -6.56
C HIS A 54 -0.51 -9.56 -7.95
N GLY A 55 -0.15 -8.27 -8.02
CA GLY A 55 -0.02 -7.55 -9.27
C GLY A 55 1.26 -7.87 -10.04
N LYS A 56 1.25 -7.54 -11.34
CA LYS A 56 2.47 -7.56 -12.17
C LYS A 56 3.17 -6.22 -12.05
N ASN A 57 4.48 -6.26 -11.76
CA ASN A 57 5.33 -5.07 -11.70
C ASN A 57 6.76 -5.44 -12.13
N TRP A 58 7.74 -4.59 -11.86
CA TRP A 58 9.17 -4.81 -12.11
C TRP A 58 9.76 -5.92 -11.23
N PHE A 59 9.06 -6.36 -10.23
CA PHE A 59 9.43 -7.42 -9.31
C PHE A 59 8.30 -8.43 -9.14
N VAL A 60 8.62 -9.61 -8.65
CA VAL A 60 7.68 -10.69 -8.40
C VAL A 60 6.85 -10.40 -7.15
N SER A 61 5.52 -10.56 -7.24
CA SER A 61 4.62 -10.42 -6.10
C SER A 61 4.76 -11.57 -5.10
N ILE A 62 4.28 -11.35 -3.86
CA ILE A 62 4.39 -12.35 -2.81
C ILE A 62 3.56 -13.60 -3.09
N ASP A 63 2.40 -13.46 -3.73
CA ASP A 63 1.58 -14.61 -4.13
C ASP A 63 2.34 -15.54 -5.08
N VAL A 64 3.04 -14.96 -6.07
CA VAL A 64 3.89 -15.73 -6.99
C VAL A 64 5.10 -16.31 -6.25
N ALA A 65 5.71 -15.55 -5.36
CA ALA A 65 6.86 -16.01 -4.58
C ALA A 65 6.53 -17.18 -3.64
N LEU A 66 5.30 -17.24 -3.13
CA LEU A 66 4.83 -18.31 -2.22
C LEU A 66 4.08 -19.44 -2.94
N GLN A 67 3.77 -19.28 -4.23
CA GLN A 67 3.01 -20.28 -4.98
C GLN A 67 3.69 -21.65 -4.96
N GLY A 68 2.94 -22.67 -4.52
CA GLY A 68 3.39 -24.06 -4.49
C GLY A 68 4.46 -24.37 -3.44
N VAL A 69 4.77 -23.47 -2.52
CA VAL A 69 5.68 -23.73 -1.40
C VAL A 69 5.01 -24.67 -0.42
N THR A 70 5.60 -25.86 -0.21
CA THR A 70 5.10 -26.82 0.80
C THR A 70 5.52 -26.43 2.21
N ALA A 71 4.88 -26.99 3.23
CA ALA A 71 5.24 -26.77 4.63
C ALA A 71 6.70 -27.20 4.93
N GLU A 72 7.19 -28.25 4.27
CA GLU A 72 8.58 -28.71 4.35
C GLU A 72 9.54 -27.67 3.79
N GLN A 73 9.22 -27.12 2.61
CA GLN A 73 10.01 -26.07 1.97
C GLN A 73 9.99 -24.78 2.79
N ALA A 74 8.82 -24.44 3.36
CA ALA A 74 8.69 -23.26 4.23
C ALA A 74 9.52 -23.37 5.52
N ASN A 75 9.68 -24.59 6.05
CA ASN A 75 10.47 -24.84 7.25
C ASN A 75 11.96 -25.08 6.99
N TRP A 76 12.38 -25.17 5.73
CA TRP A 76 13.77 -25.42 5.37
C TRP A 76 14.67 -24.25 5.79
N HIS A 77 15.84 -24.60 6.34
CA HIS A 77 16.91 -23.66 6.69
C HIS A 77 18.20 -24.04 5.96
N ASP A 78 18.95 -23.06 5.53
CA ASP A 78 20.35 -23.24 5.25
C ASP A 78 21.17 -23.21 6.57
N ASN A 79 22.43 -23.49 6.48
CA ASN A 79 23.32 -23.47 7.65
C ASN A 79 23.91 -22.09 7.95
N SER A 80 23.40 -21.03 7.33
CA SER A 80 23.96 -19.66 7.45
C SER A 80 23.29 -18.81 8.54
N GLY A 81 22.23 -19.31 9.18
CA GLY A 81 21.45 -18.56 10.15
C GLY A 81 20.39 -17.63 9.54
N ASN A 82 20.13 -17.75 8.23
CA ASN A 82 19.04 -17.02 7.56
C ASN A 82 17.67 -17.51 8.03
N HIS A 83 16.68 -16.62 8.02
CA HIS A 83 15.31 -16.99 8.28
C HIS A 83 14.74 -17.89 7.16
N SER A 84 13.93 -18.88 7.54
CA SER A 84 13.21 -19.74 6.61
C SER A 84 12.09 -18.95 5.88
N ILE A 85 11.60 -19.52 4.77
CA ILE A 85 10.43 -18.95 4.05
C ILE A 85 9.23 -18.79 5.00
N GLY A 86 8.99 -19.78 5.85
CA GLY A 86 7.91 -19.72 6.83
C GLY A 86 8.08 -18.62 7.86
N GLN A 87 9.28 -18.41 8.36
CA GLN A 87 9.60 -17.32 9.28
C GLN A 87 9.43 -15.96 8.61
N LEU A 88 9.95 -15.78 7.39
CA LEU A 88 9.74 -14.53 6.61
C LEU A 88 8.27 -14.25 6.36
N THR A 89 7.49 -15.28 6.02
CA THR A 89 6.04 -15.15 5.81
C THR A 89 5.30 -14.77 7.10
N SER A 90 5.67 -15.39 8.23
CA SER A 90 5.10 -15.05 9.55
C SER A 90 5.43 -13.62 9.97
N HIS A 91 6.63 -13.16 9.67
CA HIS A 91 7.04 -11.77 9.88
C HIS A 91 6.19 -10.79 9.05
N LEU A 92 5.93 -11.11 7.79
CA LEU A 92 5.04 -10.31 6.94
C LEU A 92 3.60 -10.30 7.47
N VAL A 93 3.07 -11.45 7.92
CA VAL A 93 1.77 -11.52 8.59
C VAL A 93 1.73 -10.60 9.81
N PHE A 94 2.73 -10.70 10.68
CA PHE A 94 2.81 -9.91 11.92
C PHE A 94 2.75 -8.40 11.66
N TRP A 95 3.60 -7.89 10.77
CA TRP A 95 3.67 -6.46 10.52
C TRP A 95 2.50 -5.92 9.72
N ASN A 96 2.09 -6.62 8.65
CA ASN A 96 0.95 -6.18 7.84
C ASN A 96 -0.37 -6.21 8.63
N GLU A 97 -0.57 -7.19 9.53
CA GLU A 97 -1.75 -7.23 10.41
C GLU A 97 -1.79 -6.01 11.35
N ARG A 98 -0.67 -5.62 11.94
CA ARG A 98 -0.57 -4.44 12.80
C ARG A 98 -0.92 -3.15 12.06
N ILE A 99 -0.44 -3.02 10.82
CA ILE A 99 -0.75 -1.88 9.96
C ILE A 99 -2.23 -1.87 9.59
N LEU A 100 -2.80 -3.01 9.20
CA LEU A 100 -4.21 -3.13 8.88
C LEU A 100 -5.10 -2.75 10.06
N ARG A 101 -4.79 -3.21 11.27
CA ARG A 101 -5.48 -2.82 12.50
C ARG A 101 -5.37 -1.32 12.74
N GLY A 102 -4.19 -0.73 12.56
CA GLY A 102 -4.01 0.71 12.66
C GLY A 102 -4.89 1.50 11.67
N PHE A 103 -5.00 1.02 10.42
CA PHE A 103 -5.88 1.64 9.42
C PHE A 103 -7.37 1.54 9.76
N ARG A 104 -7.76 0.55 10.56
CA ARG A 104 -9.11 0.33 11.08
C ARG A 104 -9.37 1.02 12.43
N ASN A 105 -8.39 1.74 12.98
CA ASN A 105 -8.40 2.31 14.32
C ASN A 105 -8.58 1.24 15.42
N GLU A 106 -8.11 0.02 15.16
CA GLU A 106 -8.06 -1.07 16.13
C GLU A 106 -6.72 -1.06 16.87
N THR A 107 -6.72 -1.43 18.15
CA THR A 107 -5.47 -1.56 18.91
C THR A 107 -4.76 -2.86 18.53
N PRO A 108 -3.53 -2.81 18.00
CA PRO A 108 -2.75 -4.03 17.75
C PRO A 108 -2.41 -4.73 19.07
N GLU A 109 -2.11 -6.01 19.01
CA GLU A 109 -1.58 -6.75 20.16
C GLU A 109 -0.32 -6.07 20.72
N LYS A 110 -0.09 -6.22 22.03
CA LYS A 110 1.09 -5.67 22.69
C LYS A 110 2.36 -6.28 22.06
N PHE A 111 3.34 -5.45 21.77
CA PHE A 111 4.62 -5.86 21.18
C PHE A 111 5.76 -5.43 22.10
N SER A 112 6.71 -6.31 22.35
CA SER A 112 7.86 -6.07 23.24
C SER A 112 8.86 -5.05 22.70
N GLY A 113 8.87 -4.82 21.39
CA GLY A 113 9.89 -4.06 20.65
C GLY A 113 11.01 -4.93 20.09
N ASN A 114 11.07 -6.23 20.43
CA ASN A 114 12.05 -7.16 19.85
C ASN A 114 11.56 -7.72 18.52
N ASN A 115 12.12 -7.23 17.41
CA ASN A 115 11.72 -7.64 16.05
C ASN A 115 11.89 -9.15 15.78
N GLU A 116 12.85 -9.81 16.42
CA GLU A 116 13.08 -11.25 16.25
C GLU A 116 11.84 -12.09 16.64
N GLU A 117 11.02 -11.62 17.56
CA GLU A 117 9.79 -12.31 17.96
C GLU A 117 8.78 -12.46 16.82
N SER A 118 8.84 -11.59 15.80
CA SER A 118 7.96 -11.66 14.63
C SER A 118 8.31 -12.82 13.68
N PHE A 119 9.53 -13.36 13.75
CA PHE A 119 9.98 -14.49 12.95
C PHE A 119 9.76 -15.85 13.64
N THR A 120 9.51 -15.87 14.94
CA THR A 120 9.44 -17.12 15.73
C THR A 120 8.07 -17.81 15.72
N LYS A 121 7.06 -17.19 15.14
CA LYS A 121 5.67 -17.70 15.15
C LYS A 121 5.31 -18.66 14.02
N PHE A 122 6.29 -19.15 13.26
CA PHE A 122 6.04 -20.13 12.21
C PHE A 122 5.88 -21.52 12.80
N GLU A 123 4.79 -22.18 12.44
CA GLU A 123 4.49 -23.57 12.76
C GLU A 123 4.15 -24.31 11.45
N LYS A 124 4.86 -25.40 11.18
CA LYS A 124 4.72 -26.18 9.93
C LYS A 124 3.27 -26.65 9.70
N GLU A 125 2.60 -27.08 10.77
CA GLU A 125 1.23 -27.62 10.75
C GLU A 125 0.18 -26.53 10.43
N SER A 126 0.56 -25.25 10.55
CA SER A 126 -0.31 -24.11 10.27
C SER A 126 0.03 -23.37 8.97
N TRP A 127 0.91 -23.94 8.12
CA TRP A 127 1.40 -23.24 6.92
C TRP A 127 0.29 -22.70 6.01
N GLU A 128 -0.69 -23.53 5.65
CA GLU A 128 -1.83 -23.11 4.82
C GLU A 128 -2.65 -21.99 5.46
N LYS A 129 -2.81 -22.02 6.78
CA LYS A 129 -3.49 -20.94 7.52
C LYS A 129 -2.67 -19.65 7.48
N THR A 130 -1.34 -19.75 7.53
CA THR A 130 -0.44 -18.59 7.44
C THR A 130 -0.53 -17.94 6.08
N LEU A 131 -0.52 -18.73 4.99
CA LEU A 131 -0.71 -18.23 3.63
C LEU A 131 -2.05 -17.51 3.46
N LYS A 132 -3.14 -18.18 3.90
CA LYS A 132 -4.47 -17.57 3.85
C LYS A 132 -4.54 -16.28 4.67
N LYS A 133 -3.98 -16.27 5.87
CA LYS A 133 -3.97 -15.09 6.74
C LYS A 133 -3.22 -13.92 6.09
N LEU A 134 -2.07 -14.18 5.45
CA LEU A 134 -1.33 -13.14 4.72
C LEU A 134 -2.17 -12.55 3.59
N SER A 135 -2.78 -13.39 2.76
CA SER A 135 -3.65 -12.94 1.66
C SER A 135 -4.83 -12.12 2.16
N ASP A 136 -5.54 -12.58 3.21
CA ASP A 136 -6.67 -11.86 3.81
C ASP A 136 -6.25 -10.47 4.33
N ILE A 137 -5.06 -10.37 4.94
CA ILE A 137 -4.51 -9.11 5.45
C ILE A 137 -4.18 -8.16 4.28
N MET A 138 -3.53 -8.65 3.23
CA MET A 138 -3.15 -7.85 2.08
C MET A 138 -4.39 -7.30 1.35
N LEU A 139 -5.41 -8.13 1.13
CA LEU A 139 -6.72 -7.68 0.61
C LEU A 139 -7.38 -6.66 1.54
N GLY A 140 -7.26 -6.84 2.84
CA GLY A 140 -7.72 -5.88 3.84
C GLY A 140 -7.06 -4.51 3.70
N LEU A 141 -5.74 -4.45 3.51
CA LEU A 141 -5.00 -3.22 3.28
C LEU A 141 -5.47 -2.51 2.00
N GLU A 142 -5.64 -3.26 0.90
CA GLU A 142 -6.19 -2.72 -0.36
C GLU A 142 -7.57 -2.09 -0.14
N ALA A 143 -8.46 -2.80 0.57
CA ALA A 143 -9.81 -2.31 0.86
C ALA A 143 -9.82 -1.05 1.74
N GLU A 144 -8.89 -0.95 2.73
CA GLU A 144 -8.76 0.25 3.55
C GLU A 144 -8.29 1.47 2.75
N ILE A 145 -7.37 1.28 1.79
CA ILE A 145 -6.91 2.36 0.89
C ILE A 145 -8.03 2.74 -0.09
N GLU A 146 -8.73 1.76 -0.67
CA GLU A 146 -9.82 2.00 -1.63
C GLU A 146 -10.91 2.90 -1.04
N LYS A 147 -11.36 2.62 0.20
CA LYS A 147 -12.43 3.35 0.88
C LYS A 147 -11.96 4.63 1.61
N ALA A 148 -10.64 4.87 1.70
CA ALA A 148 -10.10 6.04 2.38
C ALA A 148 -10.53 7.33 1.69
N ASP A 149 -10.89 8.34 2.47
CA ASP A 149 -11.04 9.72 2.01
C ASP A 149 -9.66 10.40 1.87
N ASP A 150 -9.66 11.62 1.36
CA ASP A 150 -8.45 12.37 1.05
C ASP A 150 -7.59 12.66 2.30
N GLU A 151 -8.22 12.95 3.43
CA GLU A 151 -7.52 13.22 4.69
C GLU A 151 -6.84 11.96 5.20
N LYS A 152 -7.52 10.83 5.16
CA LYS A 152 -6.97 9.52 5.54
C LYS A 152 -5.85 9.10 4.58
N LEU A 153 -6.01 9.29 3.27
CA LEU A 153 -4.97 8.96 2.27
C LEU A 153 -3.65 9.67 2.57
N VAL A 154 -3.70 10.97 2.86
CA VAL A 154 -2.50 11.75 3.21
C VAL A 154 -1.85 11.20 4.48
N LYS A 155 -2.64 10.89 5.51
CA LYS A 155 -2.14 10.34 6.79
C LYS A 155 -1.47 8.98 6.65
N ILE A 156 -1.98 8.10 5.78
CA ILE A 156 -1.46 6.74 5.64
C ILE A 156 -0.42 6.58 4.53
N ALA A 157 -0.19 7.60 3.69
CA ALA A 157 0.63 7.50 2.49
C ALA A 157 2.04 6.98 2.75
N GLU A 158 2.74 7.55 3.75
CA GLU A 158 4.08 7.10 4.14
C GLU A 158 4.07 5.66 4.63
N THR A 159 3.10 5.30 5.48
CA THR A 159 2.97 3.93 6.00
C THR A 159 2.73 2.94 4.87
N VAL A 160 1.88 3.27 3.88
CA VAL A 160 1.63 2.41 2.71
C VAL A 160 2.89 2.22 1.88
N ALA A 161 3.64 3.30 1.60
CA ALA A 161 4.88 3.24 0.85
C ALA A 161 5.93 2.36 1.55
N ASN A 162 6.12 2.55 2.86
CA ASN A 162 7.03 1.75 3.68
C ASN A 162 6.59 0.28 3.73
N THR A 163 5.30 0.01 3.86
CA THR A 163 4.73 -1.35 3.85
C THR A 163 5.01 -2.05 2.52
N ALA A 164 4.76 -1.38 1.40
CA ALA A 164 5.04 -1.95 0.08
C ALA A 164 6.53 -2.26 -0.10
N THR A 165 7.42 -1.35 0.30
CA THR A 165 8.87 -1.56 0.24
C THR A 165 9.32 -2.73 1.13
N HIS A 166 8.80 -2.83 2.35
CA HIS A 166 9.08 -3.91 3.28
C HIS A 166 8.60 -5.27 2.73
N ASN A 167 7.40 -5.32 2.16
CA ASN A 167 6.87 -6.53 1.54
C ASN A 167 7.72 -6.97 0.34
N ALA A 168 8.11 -6.04 -0.54
CA ALA A 168 8.99 -6.33 -1.68
C ALA A 168 10.37 -6.84 -1.23
N TYR A 169 10.95 -6.25 -0.17
CA TYR A 169 12.22 -6.66 0.40
C TYR A 169 12.18 -8.12 0.88
N HIS A 170 11.17 -8.50 1.67
CA HIS A 170 11.04 -9.88 2.16
C HIS A 170 10.61 -10.86 1.07
N THR A 171 9.84 -10.43 0.07
CA THR A 171 9.57 -11.24 -1.11
C THR A 171 10.85 -11.63 -1.85
N GLY A 172 11.78 -10.70 -1.99
CA GLY A 172 13.11 -10.98 -2.56
C GLY A 172 13.89 -12.02 -1.75
N GLN A 173 13.84 -11.97 -0.41
CA GLN A 173 14.46 -12.97 0.46
C GLN A 173 13.80 -14.35 0.33
N ILE A 174 12.48 -14.41 0.22
CA ILE A 174 11.73 -15.66 -0.02
C ILE A 174 12.16 -16.29 -1.34
N ILE A 175 12.25 -15.52 -2.44
CA ILE A 175 12.73 -16.02 -3.73
C ILE A 175 14.17 -16.51 -3.63
N PHE A 176 15.02 -15.78 -2.93
CA PHE A 176 16.40 -16.18 -2.71
C PHE A 176 16.49 -17.52 -1.96
N ALA A 177 15.75 -17.69 -0.87
CA ALA A 177 15.67 -18.96 -0.13
C ALA A 177 15.15 -20.10 -1.03
N ARG A 178 14.13 -19.85 -1.86
CA ARG A 178 13.63 -20.84 -2.84
C ARG A 178 14.67 -21.23 -3.88
N LYS A 179 15.50 -20.29 -4.32
CA LYS A 179 16.63 -20.60 -5.23
C LYS A 179 17.67 -21.47 -4.56
N LEU A 180 18.03 -21.15 -3.31
CA LEU A 180 19.02 -21.95 -2.54
C LEU A 180 18.55 -23.39 -2.34
N GLN A 181 17.27 -23.62 -2.06
CA GLN A 181 16.73 -24.99 -1.89
C GLN A 181 16.28 -25.65 -3.21
N GLY A 182 16.46 -25.00 -4.37
CA GLY A 182 16.10 -25.53 -5.69
C GLY A 182 14.61 -25.61 -5.98
N SER A 183 13.76 -24.85 -5.26
CA SER A 183 12.30 -24.86 -5.41
C SER A 183 11.75 -23.68 -6.22
N TRP A 184 12.60 -22.77 -6.71
CA TRP A 184 12.17 -21.64 -7.54
C TRP A 184 12.05 -22.05 -9.00
N ASN A 185 10.88 -21.74 -9.61
CA ASN A 185 10.72 -21.86 -11.05
C ASN A 185 11.12 -20.52 -11.73
N PRO A 186 12.20 -20.51 -12.57
CA PRO A 186 12.65 -19.29 -13.25
C PRO A 186 11.62 -18.67 -14.21
N GLU A 187 10.64 -19.45 -14.69
CA GLU A 187 9.56 -18.96 -15.56
C GLU A 187 8.61 -17.99 -14.83
N ASN A 188 8.61 -18.00 -13.50
CA ASN A 188 7.88 -17.04 -12.67
C ASN A 188 8.55 -15.66 -12.63
N GLY A 189 9.66 -15.45 -13.31
CA GLY A 189 10.48 -14.24 -13.29
C GLY A 189 11.72 -14.41 -12.40
N VAL A 190 12.63 -13.47 -12.43
CA VAL A 190 13.89 -13.46 -11.65
C VAL A 190 14.73 -14.73 -11.88
N LYS A 191 15.41 -14.77 -13.03
CA LYS A 191 16.32 -15.86 -13.45
C LYS A 191 17.55 -15.96 -12.57
#